data_05a4254312d453de254842648b23cd28
#
_entry.id   05a4254312d453de254842648b23cd28
#
_cell.length_a   1.000
_cell.length_b   1.000
_cell.length_c   1.000
_cell.angle_alpha   90.00
_cell.angle_beta   90.00
_cell.angle_gamma   90.00
#
_symmetry.space_group_name_H-M   'P 1'
#
loop_
_entity.id
_entity.type
_entity.pdbx_description
1 polymer ?
#
loop_
_entity_poly.entity_id
_entity_poly.type
_entity_poly.pdbx_seq_one_letter_code
_entity_poly.pdbx_strand_id
1 'polypeptide(L)'
;MAKLSFKTLSFEEHKNSDKRRELERKTGKGLQFKESQVKELQVNLLRLFYTMIPFEEVEKISPFKIIDAHTIEFIDINQEKAEKKFSFLLAKYFANLKNKLTDNPATYIHQNSEIPLIGNVSFGIVYRNSSIIEIKPITSCNLDCVYCSISEGLSSKKHDFVVEKDYLIEELKKLISFVDEKVEVHIGMQGEPFLYADIEELIAEIETMENVHSISIDTNGTLLNKKIIDNLAKNKKLHINFSLDSLDKKKARLIAGTKGYDVNQIKEIISYASEKFRREIIVAPVFVEELNKEDIEDIIIFVKSLKKQPILGIQNFLRYKTGRNPSKGISFEKFYAWLEELEKKYNIKLKLNKEFFNVRKTKLLPKPFQEEEVITAALKCPDRFPNTSIAVAQERNISVLGCPFKSEKNEKKVKIKIIRDKHNIFAGKLL
;
A
#
# COMPACT_ATOMS: atom_id res chain seq x y z
N MET A 1 -23.96 -20.57 23.03
CA MET A 1 -22.56 -20.40 22.57
C MET A 1 -22.60 -19.84 21.15
N ALA A 2 -21.77 -18.85 20.89
CA ALA A 2 -21.63 -18.24 19.57
C ALA A 2 -20.20 -18.35 19.08
N LYS A 3 -19.98 -18.90 17.88
CA LYS A 3 -18.67 -19.11 17.28
C LYS A 3 -18.48 -18.16 16.11
N LEU A 4 -17.51 -17.25 16.21
CA LEU A 4 -17.19 -16.25 15.18
C LEU A 4 -15.87 -16.63 14.53
N SER A 5 -15.92 -16.89 13.21
CA SER A 5 -14.72 -17.23 12.40
C SER A 5 -14.49 -16.15 11.33
N PHE A 6 -13.24 -15.76 11.15
CA PHE A 6 -12.86 -14.65 10.28
C PHE A 6 -11.75 -15.07 9.32
N LYS A 7 -11.84 -14.61 8.08
CA LYS A 7 -10.80 -14.83 7.07
C LYS A 7 -9.65 -13.82 7.20
N THR A 8 -9.99 -12.57 7.48
CA THR A 8 -9.05 -11.43 7.47
C THR A 8 -8.51 -11.07 8.85
N LEU A 9 -9.10 -11.65 9.92
CA LEU A 9 -8.67 -11.42 11.29
C LEU A 9 -7.98 -12.65 11.87
N SER A 10 -7.00 -12.40 12.75
CA SER A 10 -6.48 -13.43 13.65
C SER A 10 -6.31 -12.90 15.06
N PHE A 11 -6.33 -13.81 16.03
CA PHE A 11 -6.40 -13.52 17.46
C PHE A 11 -5.23 -14.14 18.19
N GLU A 12 -4.61 -13.38 19.09
CA GLU A 12 -3.52 -13.83 19.95
C GLU A 12 -3.71 -13.27 21.38
N GLU A 13 -3.46 -14.10 22.40
CA GLU A 13 -3.44 -13.62 23.78
C GLU A 13 -2.10 -12.94 24.06
N HIS A 14 -2.13 -11.73 24.58
CA HIS A 14 -0.96 -10.98 25.01
C HIS A 14 -0.99 -10.76 26.52
N LYS A 15 0.10 -11.15 27.21
CA LYS A 15 0.33 -10.81 28.60
C LYS A 15 1.26 -9.60 28.65
N ASN A 16 0.74 -8.44 28.97
CA ASN A 16 1.52 -7.21 28.90
C ASN A 16 2.28 -6.96 30.21
N SER A 17 3.54 -7.40 30.26
CA SER A 17 4.46 -7.11 31.37
C SER A 17 5.05 -5.68 31.33
N ASP A 18 4.98 -4.99 30.18
CA ASP A 18 5.68 -3.72 29.96
C ASP A 18 4.86 -2.48 30.32
N LYS A 19 3.51 -2.54 30.25
CA LYS A 19 2.66 -1.44 30.75
C LYS A 19 2.86 -1.15 32.25
N ARG A 20 3.25 -2.17 33.00
CA ARG A 20 3.59 -2.01 34.45
C ARG A 20 4.79 -1.09 34.61
N ARG A 21 5.87 -1.30 33.86
CA ARG A 21 7.09 -0.47 33.92
C ARG A 21 6.84 0.97 33.48
N GLU A 22 5.93 1.19 32.55
CA GLU A 22 5.57 2.53 32.08
C GLU A 22 4.68 3.28 33.07
N LEU A 23 3.73 2.61 33.74
CA LEU A 23 2.91 3.19 34.81
C LEU A 23 3.77 3.51 36.04
N GLU A 24 4.66 2.62 36.45
CA GLU A 24 5.61 2.83 37.57
C GLU A 24 6.55 4.02 37.30
N ARG A 25 7.00 4.20 36.06
CA ARG A 25 7.79 5.38 35.65
C ARG A 25 6.99 6.68 35.66
N LYS A 26 5.70 6.65 35.29
CA LYS A 26 4.85 7.86 35.23
C LYS A 26 4.29 8.29 36.62
N THR A 27 4.10 7.38 37.51
CA THR A 27 3.44 7.68 38.81
C THR A 27 4.39 7.79 40.00
N GLY A 28 5.64 7.34 39.89
CA GLY A 28 6.64 7.43 40.97
C GLY A 28 6.25 6.70 42.27
N LYS A 29 5.14 5.96 42.30
CA LYS A 29 4.64 5.22 43.47
C LYS A 29 4.79 3.73 43.22
N GLY A 30 5.61 3.08 44.00
CA GLY A 30 5.63 1.62 44.13
C GLY A 30 4.30 1.14 44.71
N LEU A 31 3.30 1.01 43.88
CA LEU A 31 1.99 0.45 44.25
C LEU A 31 2.14 -1.07 44.32
N GLN A 32 2.01 -1.64 45.52
CA GLN A 32 1.78 -3.07 45.69
C GLN A 32 0.41 -3.42 45.14
N PHE A 33 0.35 -3.58 43.80
CA PHE A 33 -0.78 -4.28 43.18
C PHE A 33 -0.49 -5.77 43.17
N LYS A 34 -1.45 -6.57 43.65
CA LYS A 34 -1.51 -8.00 43.32
C LYS A 34 -1.28 -8.16 41.81
N GLU A 35 -0.50 -9.18 41.42
CA GLU A 35 -0.14 -9.50 40.02
C GLU A 35 -1.38 -9.78 39.15
N SER A 36 -2.17 -8.76 38.85
CA SER A 36 -3.11 -8.81 37.75
C SER A 36 -2.33 -8.44 36.47
N GLN A 37 -1.78 -9.47 35.81
CA GLN A 37 -1.30 -9.31 34.44
C GLN A 37 -2.48 -8.79 33.61
N VAL A 38 -2.38 -7.59 33.06
CA VAL A 38 -3.38 -7.06 32.14
C VAL A 38 -3.31 -7.94 30.90
N LYS A 39 -4.32 -8.79 30.74
CA LYS A 39 -4.48 -9.62 29.52
C LYS A 39 -5.10 -8.76 28.44
N GLU A 40 -4.51 -8.78 27.28
CA GLU A 40 -5.03 -8.10 26.08
C GLU A 40 -5.20 -9.12 24.96
N LEU A 41 -6.29 -8.98 24.21
CA LEU A 41 -6.53 -9.68 22.95
C LEU A 41 -5.87 -8.85 21.84
N GLN A 42 -4.81 -9.36 21.24
CA GLN A 42 -4.29 -8.81 20.01
C GLN A 42 -5.16 -9.28 18.86
N VAL A 43 -5.79 -8.35 18.18
CA VAL A 43 -6.55 -8.60 16.97
C VAL A 43 -5.71 -8.14 15.79
N ASN A 44 -5.30 -9.07 14.96
CA ASN A 44 -4.55 -8.81 13.73
C ASN A 44 -5.51 -8.69 12.55
N LEU A 45 -5.31 -7.68 11.73
CA LEU A 45 -6.05 -7.43 10.48
C LEU A 45 -5.10 -7.60 9.29
N LEU A 46 -5.50 -8.40 8.30
CA LEU A 46 -4.75 -8.60 7.05
C LEU A 46 -3.26 -8.91 7.29
N ARG A 47 -2.96 -9.69 8.34
CA ARG A 47 -1.63 -10.13 8.79
C ARG A 47 -0.68 -9.01 9.26
N LEU A 48 -0.74 -7.82 8.62
CA LEU A 48 0.23 -6.73 8.82
C LEU A 48 -0.20 -5.74 9.91
N PHE A 49 -1.48 -5.54 10.13
CA PHE A 49 -1.99 -4.55 11.09
C PHE A 49 -2.49 -5.22 12.36
N TYR A 50 -2.49 -4.49 13.47
CA TYR A 50 -2.99 -5.02 14.73
C TYR A 50 -3.59 -3.91 15.60
N THR A 51 -4.45 -4.31 16.52
CA THR A 51 -4.91 -3.51 17.65
C THR A 51 -4.96 -4.37 18.91
N MET A 52 -4.91 -3.74 20.08
CA MET A 52 -4.94 -4.39 21.38
C MET A 52 -6.28 -4.08 22.05
N ILE A 53 -7.01 -5.11 22.46
CA ILE A 53 -8.29 -5.00 23.16
C ILE A 53 -8.14 -5.60 24.56
N PRO A 54 -8.37 -4.84 25.65
CA PRO A 54 -8.35 -5.42 26.99
C PRO A 54 -9.35 -6.58 27.11
N PHE A 55 -8.97 -7.69 27.74
CA PHE A 55 -9.86 -8.83 27.94
C PHE A 55 -11.17 -8.44 28.60
N GLU A 56 -11.12 -7.54 29.59
CA GLU A 56 -12.29 -7.00 30.27
C GLU A 56 -13.33 -6.39 29.32
N GLU A 57 -12.89 -5.75 28.22
CA GLU A 57 -13.80 -5.20 27.20
C GLU A 57 -14.43 -6.31 26.34
N VAL A 58 -13.70 -7.38 26.06
CA VAL A 58 -14.23 -8.54 25.34
C VAL A 58 -15.22 -9.32 26.23
N GLU A 59 -14.87 -9.52 27.51
CA GLU A 59 -15.69 -10.21 28.51
C GLU A 59 -17.02 -9.48 28.81
N LYS A 60 -17.11 -8.16 28.57
CA LYS A 60 -18.39 -7.43 28.64
C LYS A 60 -19.43 -7.92 27.60
N ILE A 61 -18.98 -8.58 26.54
CA ILE A 61 -19.87 -9.20 25.56
C ILE A 61 -20.46 -10.48 26.17
N SER A 62 -19.55 -11.39 26.58
CA SER A 62 -19.79 -12.65 27.27
C SER A 62 -18.43 -13.29 27.59
N PRO A 63 -18.30 -14.24 28.52
CA PRO A 63 -17.12 -15.07 28.65
C PRO A 63 -16.75 -15.69 27.31
N PHE A 64 -15.45 -15.73 27.00
CA PHE A 64 -14.97 -16.15 25.68
C PHE A 64 -13.74 -17.02 25.76
N LYS A 65 -13.43 -17.72 24.66
CA LYS A 65 -12.17 -18.43 24.44
C LYS A 65 -11.74 -18.31 22.98
N ILE A 66 -10.44 -18.30 22.75
CA ILE A 66 -9.85 -18.39 21.40
C ILE A 66 -9.76 -19.88 21.07
N ILE A 67 -10.45 -20.31 20.01
CA ILE A 67 -10.48 -21.70 19.56
C ILE A 67 -9.28 -22.00 18.68
N ASP A 68 -8.99 -21.09 17.77
CA ASP A 68 -7.83 -21.11 16.87
C ASP A 68 -7.45 -19.68 16.47
N ALA A 69 -6.43 -19.54 15.64
CA ALA A 69 -5.95 -18.21 15.23
C ALA A 69 -7.02 -17.33 14.57
N HIS A 70 -8.09 -17.91 14.02
CA HIS A 70 -9.11 -17.17 13.27
C HIS A 70 -10.50 -17.26 13.89
N THR A 71 -10.64 -17.94 15.02
CA THR A 71 -11.94 -18.26 15.62
C THR A 71 -11.98 -17.91 17.09
N ILE A 72 -12.95 -17.11 17.48
CA ILE A 72 -13.32 -16.78 18.87
C ILE A 72 -14.71 -17.33 19.18
N GLU A 73 -14.88 -17.93 20.34
CA GLU A 73 -16.16 -18.47 20.80
C GLU A 73 -16.60 -17.71 22.06
N PHE A 74 -17.85 -17.23 22.06
CA PHE A 74 -18.50 -16.59 23.19
C PHE A 74 -19.47 -17.57 23.84
N ILE A 75 -19.43 -17.66 25.19
CA ILE A 75 -20.27 -18.55 26.00
C ILE A 75 -21.55 -17.75 26.37
N ASP A 76 -22.69 -18.43 26.57
CA ASP A 76 -23.94 -17.84 27.09
C ASP A 76 -24.51 -16.62 26.30
N ILE A 77 -24.28 -16.58 25.00
CA ILE A 77 -24.82 -15.57 24.08
C ILE A 77 -25.23 -16.24 22.76
N ASN A 78 -26.25 -15.71 22.09
CA ASN A 78 -26.62 -16.17 20.76
C ASN A 78 -25.70 -15.58 19.67
N GLN A 79 -25.69 -16.19 18.49
CA GLN A 79 -24.78 -15.86 17.37
C GLN A 79 -24.94 -14.39 16.94
N GLU A 80 -26.13 -13.96 16.58
CA GLU A 80 -26.41 -12.60 16.07
C GLU A 80 -26.00 -11.52 17.06
N LYS A 81 -26.31 -11.70 18.35
CA LYS A 81 -25.95 -10.74 19.39
C LYS A 81 -24.44 -10.68 19.64
N ALA A 82 -23.74 -11.83 19.55
CA ALA A 82 -22.29 -11.90 19.66
C ALA A 82 -21.63 -11.16 18.48
N GLU A 83 -22.05 -11.46 17.25
CA GLU A 83 -21.55 -10.79 16.02
C GLU A 83 -21.72 -9.29 16.10
N LYS A 84 -22.92 -8.80 16.43
CA LYS A 84 -23.20 -7.37 16.52
C LYS A 84 -22.33 -6.67 17.58
N LYS A 85 -22.24 -7.26 18.79
CA LYS A 85 -21.44 -6.67 19.86
C LYS A 85 -19.96 -6.70 19.58
N PHE A 86 -19.45 -7.82 19.03
CA PHE A 86 -18.04 -7.95 18.70
C PHE A 86 -17.64 -7.05 17.53
N SER A 87 -18.48 -6.92 16.49
CA SER A 87 -18.27 -5.96 15.41
C SER A 87 -18.19 -4.52 15.90
N PHE A 88 -19.08 -4.14 16.83
CA PHE A 88 -19.02 -2.81 17.46
C PHE A 88 -17.71 -2.61 18.25
N LEU A 89 -17.28 -3.63 19.00
CA LEU A 89 -16.02 -3.59 19.74
C LEU A 89 -14.81 -3.45 18.78
N LEU A 90 -14.79 -4.23 17.70
CA LEU A 90 -13.75 -4.13 16.67
C LEU A 90 -13.72 -2.74 16.05
N ALA A 91 -14.86 -2.17 15.67
CA ALA A 91 -14.94 -0.82 15.10
C ALA A 91 -14.34 0.24 16.05
N LYS A 92 -14.64 0.15 17.36
CA LYS A 92 -14.07 1.03 18.39
C LYS A 92 -12.54 0.93 18.46
N TYR A 93 -11.99 -0.29 18.43
CA TYR A 93 -10.54 -0.51 18.60
C TYR A 93 -9.75 -0.39 17.30
N PHE A 94 -10.37 -0.53 16.14
CA PHE A 94 -9.72 -0.28 14.84
C PHE A 94 -9.39 1.20 14.61
N ALA A 95 -9.97 2.12 15.39
CA ALA A 95 -9.52 3.50 15.45
C ALA A 95 -8.07 3.64 15.94
N ASN A 96 -7.52 2.61 16.62
CA ASN A 96 -6.15 2.54 17.13
C ASN A 96 -5.31 1.48 16.43
N LEU A 97 -5.64 1.17 15.19
CA LEU A 97 -4.91 0.20 14.37
C LEU A 97 -3.47 0.65 14.15
N LYS A 98 -2.53 -0.29 14.20
CA LYS A 98 -1.11 -0.06 14.02
C LYS A 98 -0.50 -1.07 13.05
N ASN A 99 0.57 -0.65 12.39
CA ASN A 99 1.38 -1.47 11.50
C ASN A 99 2.43 -2.26 12.29
N LYS A 100 2.52 -3.57 12.11
CA LYS A 100 3.49 -4.44 12.83
C LYS A 100 4.95 -4.15 12.48
N LEU A 101 5.26 -3.64 11.28
CA LEU A 101 6.62 -3.37 10.85
C LEU A 101 7.18 -2.05 11.43
N THR A 102 6.32 -1.04 11.57
CA THR A 102 6.74 0.33 11.85
C THR A 102 6.15 0.91 13.14
N ASP A 103 5.15 0.25 13.72
CA ASP A 103 4.29 0.74 14.80
C ASP A 103 3.52 2.03 14.44
N ASN A 104 3.50 2.41 13.17
CA ASN A 104 2.76 3.56 12.69
C ASN A 104 1.26 3.35 12.85
N PRO A 105 0.50 4.38 13.21
CA PRO A 105 -0.96 4.32 13.21
C PRO A 105 -1.46 4.07 11.77
N ALA A 106 -2.60 3.36 11.67
CA ALA A 106 -3.19 3.01 10.39
C ALA A 106 -4.71 3.21 10.39
N THR A 107 -5.27 3.46 9.22
CA THR A 107 -6.71 3.47 8.97
C THR A 107 -7.07 2.33 8.03
N TYR A 108 -8.04 1.50 8.45
CA TYR A 108 -8.69 0.52 7.59
C TYR A 108 -9.87 1.17 6.88
N ILE A 109 -9.80 1.21 5.54
CA ILE A 109 -10.82 1.81 4.69
C ILE A 109 -11.67 0.69 4.11
N HIS A 110 -12.95 0.68 4.40
CA HIS A 110 -13.91 -0.33 4.00
C HIS A 110 -15.24 0.33 3.61
N GLN A 111 -16.15 -0.42 3.03
CA GLN A 111 -17.41 0.13 2.51
C GLN A 111 -18.17 0.98 3.54
N ASN A 112 -18.22 0.56 4.80
CA ASN A 112 -18.91 1.29 5.87
C ASN A 112 -18.07 2.40 6.52
N SER A 113 -16.85 2.68 6.03
CA SER A 113 -15.99 3.77 6.55
C SER A 113 -16.43 5.14 6.06
N GLU A 114 -17.30 5.19 5.05
CA GLU A 114 -17.74 6.40 4.35
C GLU A 114 -16.56 7.23 3.79
N ILE A 115 -15.45 6.55 3.48
CA ILE A 115 -14.26 7.14 2.85
C ILE A 115 -14.22 6.68 1.40
N PRO A 116 -14.55 7.51 0.42
CA PRO A 116 -14.48 7.17 -1.01
C PRO A 116 -13.07 6.80 -1.42
N LEU A 117 -12.92 5.98 -2.46
CA LEU A 117 -11.61 5.54 -2.93
C LEU A 117 -10.98 6.47 -3.99
N ILE A 118 -11.69 7.52 -4.43
CA ILE A 118 -11.18 8.53 -5.37
C ILE A 118 -11.02 9.86 -4.66
N GLY A 119 -9.91 10.54 -4.92
CA GLY A 119 -9.63 11.88 -4.37
C GLY A 119 -8.26 12.02 -3.73
N ASN A 120 -7.69 10.93 -3.21
CA ASN A 120 -6.36 10.89 -2.61
C ASN A 120 -5.34 10.18 -3.51
N VAL A 121 -4.06 10.51 -3.36
CA VAL A 121 -2.97 9.90 -4.12
C VAL A 121 -2.34 8.70 -3.40
N SER A 122 -2.61 8.54 -2.10
CA SER A 122 -1.92 7.54 -1.26
C SER A 122 -2.63 6.21 -1.18
N PHE A 123 -3.96 6.16 -1.34
CA PHE A 123 -4.76 4.94 -1.26
C PHE A 123 -5.92 4.96 -2.26
N GLY A 124 -6.53 3.80 -2.45
CA GLY A 124 -7.72 3.64 -3.29
C GLY A 124 -7.39 3.66 -4.77
N ILE A 125 -8.08 4.50 -5.53
CA ILE A 125 -8.03 4.52 -7.00
C ILE A 125 -7.57 5.88 -7.50
N VAL A 126 -6.55 5.90 -8.35
CA VAL A 126 -6.07 7.11 -9.03
C VAL A 126 -6.27 6.95 -10.54
N TYR A 127 -7.09 7.83 -11.10
CA TYR A 127 -7.39 7.84 -12.52
C TYR A 127 -7.04 9.20 -13.14
N ARG A 128 -6.16 9.17 -14.15
CA ARG A 128 -5.63 10.38 -14.79
C ARG A 128 -6.12 10.55 -16.23
N ASN A 129 -7.34 10.08 -16.52
CA ASN A 129 -7.95 10.14 -17.84
C ASN A 129 -7.07 9.46 -18.91
N SER A 130 -6.53 8.30 -18.55
CA SER A 130 -5.71 7.46 -19.41
C SER A 130 -6.18 6.01 -19.32
N SER A 131 -5.76 5.19 -20.30
CA SER A 131 -6.04 3.77 -20.29
C SER A 131 -5.34 3.00 -19.14
N ILE A 132 -4.66 3.69 -18.23
CA ILE A 132 -4.10 3.12 -17.01
C ILE A 132 -4.90 3.63 -15.80
N ILE A 133 -5.42 2.70 -15.00
CA ILE A 133 -6.06 2.96 -13.71
C ILE A 133 -5.12 2.44 -12.62
N GLU A 134 -4.62 3.33 -11.76
CA GLU A 134 -3.78 2.93 -10.64
C GLU A 134 -4.65 2.55 -9.43
N ILE A 135 -4.35 1.43 -8.79
CA ILE A 135 -4.96 1.04 -7.51
C ILE A 135 -3.89 0.87 -6.44
N LYS A 136 -4.23 1.28 -5.23
CA LYS A 136 -3.32 1.33 -4.07
C LYS A 136 -4.00 0.73 -2.85
N PRO A 137 -3.93 -0.61 -2.71
CA PRO A 137 -4.60 -1.30 -1.60
C PRO A 137 -3.93 -1.07 -0.25
N ILE A 138 -2.65 -0.72 -0.24
CA ILE A 138 -1.83 -0.56 0.98
C ILE A 138 -0.75 0.50 0.79
N THR A 139 -0.32 1.16 1.88
CA THR A 139 0.75 2.17 1.86
C THR A 139 2.08 1.68 2.43
N SER A 140 2.10 0.55 3.12
CA SER A 140 3.28 0.04 3.83
C SER A 140 4.34 -0.52 2.89
N CYS A 141 5.62 -0.42 3.29
CA CYS A 141 6.73 -1.04 2.58
C CYS A 141 7.71 -1.67 3.57
N ASN A 142 8.33 -2.78 3.19
CA ASN A 142 9.31 -3.51 3.99
C ASN A 142 10.77 -3.17 3.64
N LEU A 143 11.00 -2.18 2.77
CA LEU A 143 12.32 -1.61 2.46
C LEU A 143 12.37 -0.13 2.84
N ASP A 144 13.57 0.44 2.77
CA ASP A 144 13.85 1.86 3.03
C ASP A 144 14.67 2.49 1.89
N CYS A 145 14.30 2.22 0.62
CA CYS A 145 15.08 2.64 -0.55
C CYS A 145 15.51 4.10 -0.47
N VAL A 146 16.80 4.34 -0.68
CA VAL A 146 17.41 5.67 -0.52
C VAL A 146 16.87 6.71 -1.51
N TYR A 147 16.25 6.29 -2.61
CA TYR A 147 15.69 7.13 -3.66
C TYR A 147 14.14 7.16 -3.65
N CYS A 148 13.48 6.57 -2.67
CA CYS A 148 12.02 6.42 -2.68
C CYS A 148 11.30 7.77 -2.86
N SER A 149 10.57 7.90 -3.95
CA SER A 149 9.88 9.14 -4.36
C SER A 149 8.81 9.62 -3.37
N ILE A 150 8.33 8.71 -2.54
CA ILE A 150 7.28 8.94 -1.54
C ILE A 150 7.77 8.72 -0.11
N SER A 151 9.05 8.41 0.11
CA SER A 151 9.66 8.13 1.42
C SER A 151 8.87 7.12 2.25
N GLU A 152 8.44 6.02 1.61
CA GLU A 152 7.84 4.88 2.31
C GLU A 152 8.94 3.95 2.86
N GLY A 153 8.56 3.08 3.81
CA GLY A 153 9.42 2.03 4.31
C GLY A 153 9.50 1.96 5.83
N LEU A 154 10.47 1.19 6.31
CA LEU A 154 10.65 0.84 7.72
C LEU A 154 10.92 2.06 8.62
N SER A 155 11.58 3.10 8.08
CA SER A 155 11.85 4.34 8.80
C SER A 155 10.72 5.38 8.71
N SER A 156 9.68 5.12 7.91
CA SER A 156 8.53 6.02 7.76
C SER A 156 7.82 6.23 9.10
N LYS A 157 7.41 7.48 9.35
CA LYS A 157 6.56 7.86 10.51
C LYS A 157 5.20 8.37 10.05
N LYS A 158 4.78 7.98 8.86
CA LYS A 158 3.52 8.41 8.26
C LYS A 158 2.38 7.51 8.72
N HIS A 159 1.17 8.07 8.70
CA HIS A 159 -0.06 7.31 8.92
C HIS A 159 -0.27 6.32 7.77
N ASP A 160 -0.54 5.05 8.06
CA ASP A 160 -0.75 4.02 7.04
C ASP A 160 -2.23 3.89 6.66
N PHE A 161 -2.46 3.42 5.44
CA PHE A 161 -3.78 3.05 4.94
C PHE A 161 -3.76 1.61 4.44
N VAL A 162 -4.86 0.91 4.69
CA VAL A 162 -5.16 -0.38 4.07
C VAL A 162 -6.63 -0.38 3.63
N VAL A 163 -6.89 -0.82 2.41
CA VAL A 163 -8.22 -0.79 1.80
C VAL A 163 -8.79 -2.21 1.77
N GLU A 164 -10.06 -2.37 2.11
CA GLU A 164 -10.80 -3.62 1.97
C GLU A 164 -10.87 -4.05 0.50
N LYS A 165 -10.57 -5.34 0.24
CA LYS A 165 -10.47 -5.88 -1.12
C LYS A 165 -11.81 -5.74 -1.87
N ASP A 166 -12.89 -6.16 -1.26
CA ASP A 166 -14.21 -6.19 -1.92
C ASP A 166 -14.71 -4.78 -2.24
N TYR A 167 -14.49 -3.82 -1.33
CA TYR A 167 -14.78 -2.42 -1.57
C TYR A 167 -13.94 -1.84 -2.73
N LEU A 168 -12.63 -2.15 -2.77
CA LEU A 168 -11.75 -1.71 -3.85
C LEU A 168 -12.19 -2.28 -5.20
N ILE A 169 -12.57 -3.55 -5.26
CA ILE A 169 -13.07 -4.23 -6.46
C ILE A 169 -14.39 -3.61 -6.94
N GLU A 170 -15.33 -3.32 -6.02
CA GLU A 170 -16.61 -2.71 -6.36
C GLU A 170 -16.41 -1.32 -6.99
N GLU A 171 -15.62 -0.46 -6.36
CA GLU A 171 -15.35 0.89 -6.86
C GLU A 171 -14.54 0.88 -8.17
N LEU A 172 -13.60 -0.06 -8.32
CA LEU A 172 -12.86 -0.27 -9.57
C LEU A 172 -13.80 -0.67 -10.70
N LYS A 173 -14.74 -1.59 -10.48
CA LYS A 173 -15.77 -2.00 -11.47
C LYS A 173 -16.61 -0.80 -11.90
N LYS A 174 -17.05 0.05 -10.98
CA LYS A 174 -17.81 1.28 -11.28
C LYS A 174 -17.01 2.21 -12.20
N LEU A 175 -15.72 2.43 -11.88
CA LEU A 175 -14.86 3.29 -12.69
C LEU A 175 -14.60 2.69 -14.08
N ILE A 176 -14.30 1.39 -14.18
CA ILE A 176 -14.08 0.71 -15.48
C ILE A 176 -15.33 0.79 -16.34
N SER A 177 -16.52 0.58 -15.77
CA SER A 177 -17.80 0.74 -16.49
C SER A 177 -18.03 2.17 -16.95
N PHE A 178 -17.62 3.17 -16.17
CA PHE A 178 -17.69 4.57 -16.57
C PHE A 178 -16.74 4.89 -17.73
N VAL A 179 -15.50 4.38 -17.67
CA VAL A 179 -14.49 4.59 -18.73
C VAL A 179 -14.93 3.97 -20.05
N ASP A 180 -15.55 2.79 -19.99
CA ASP A 180 -16.11 2.04 -21.13
C ASP A 180 -15.13 1.79 -22.28
N GLU A 181 -13.86 1.59 -21.91
CA GLU A 181 -12.76 1.24 -22.82
C GLU A 181 -11.87 0.15 -22.19
N LYS A 182 -11.02 -0.46 -23.02
CA LYS A 182 -10.00 -1.40 -22.52
C LYS A 182 -8.94 -0.64 -21.72
N VAL A 183 -8.73 -1.07 -20.47
CA VAL A 183 -7.79 -0.45 -19.54
C VAL A 183 -6.74 -1.44 -19.02
N GLU A 184 -5.62 -0.91 -18.62
CA GLU A 184 -4.67 -1.57 -17.73
C GLU A 184 -4.98 -1.18 -16.29
N VAL A 185 -4.98 -2.15 -15.37
CA VAL A 185 -5.01 -1.90 -13.93
C VAL A 185 -3.59 -2.03 -13.40
N HIS A 186 -3.05 -0.93 -12.89
CA HIS A 186 -1.70 -0.86 -12.32
C HIS A 186 -1.75 -0.88 -10.79
N ILE A 187 -1.10 -1.87 -10.18
CA ILE A 187 -1.01 -2.05 -8.72
C ILE A 187 0.38 -1.61 -8.26
N GLY A 188 0.47 -0.48 -7.57
CA GLY A 188 1.79 0.01 -7.18
C GLY A 188 1.83 1.50 -6.87
N MET A 189 3.00 2.09 -7.08
CA MET A 189 3.29 3.51 -6.82
C MET A 189 3.17 3.92 -5.34
N GLN A 190 2.84 2.96 -4.43
CA GLN A 190 2.69 3.21 -3.01
C GLN A 190 3.03 1.95 -2.21
N GLY A 191 4.12 1.97 -1.43
CA GLY A 191 4.55 0.83 -0.61
C GLY A 191 4.98 -0.40 -1.40
N GLU A 192 4.86 -1.57 -0.78
CA GLU A 192 5.08 -2.91 -1.39
C GLU A 192 3.75 -3.66 -1.46
N PRO A 193 3.20 -3.89 -2.66
CA PRO A 193 1.89 -4.53 -2.81
C PRO A 193 1.79 -5.93 -2.22
N PHE A 194 2.88 -6.71 -2.18
CA PHE A 194 2.85 -8.06 -1.61
C PHE A 194 2.80 -8.10 -0.08
N LEU A 195 2.83 -6.96 0.60
CA LEU A 195 2.43 -6.85 2.00
C LEU A 195 0.90 -6.90 2.19
N TYR A 196 0.12 -6.66 1.14
CA TYR A 196 -1.33 -6.76 1.17
C TYR A 196 -1.76 -8.23 1.15
N ALA A 197 -2.40 -8.68 2.23
CA ALA A 197 -2.68 -10.12 2.42
C ALA A 197 -3.56 -10.72 1.32
N ASP A 198 -4.46 -9.94 0.75
CA ASP A 198 -5.42 -10.39 -0.26
C ASP A 198 -4.95 -10.10 -1.71
N ILE A 199 -3.64 -9.86 -1.92
CA ILE A 199 -3.11 -9.45 -3.23
C ILE A 199 -3.34 -10.49 -4.34
N GLU A 200 -3.17 -11.79 -4.05
CA GLU A 200 -3.38 -12.85 -5.04
C GLU A 200 -4.87 -12.93 -5.43
N GLU A 201 -5.79 -12.81 -4.47
CA GLU A 201 -7.23 -12.78 -4.72
C GLU A 201 -7.66 -11.51 -5.47
N LEU A 202 -7.12 -10.34 -5.10
CA LEU A 202 -7.36 -9.08 -5.78
C LEU A 202 -6.98 -9.18 -7.26
N ILE A 203 -5.80 -9.71 -7.57
CA ILE A 203 -5.35 -9.93 -8.95
C ILE A 203 -6.28 -10.89 -9.69
N ALA A 204 -6.64 -12.02 -9.07
CA ALA A 204 -7.52 -13.00 -9.68
C ALA A 204 -8.92 -12.44 -10.00
N GLU A 205 -9.48 -11.58 -9.15
CA GLU A 205 -10.76 -10.92 -9.42
C GLU A 205 -10.66 -9.89 -10.54
N ILE A 206 -9.57 -9.09 -10.58
CA ILE A 206 -9.33 -8.14 -11.67
C ILE A 206 -9.14 -8.86 -13.01
N GLU A 207 -8.47 -10.02 -13.01
CA GLU A 207 -8.29 -10.87 -14.21
C GLU A 207 -9.63 -11.21 -14.89
N THR A 208 -10.71 -11.37 -14.10
CA THR A 208 -12.05 -11.70 -14.64
C THR A 208 -12.76 -10.53 -15.30
N MET A 209 -12.34 -9.30 -15.09
CA MET A 209 -12.99 -8.10 -15.61
C MET A 209 -12.79 -7.99 -17.14
N GLU A 210 -13.88 -7.93 -17.89
CA GLU A 210 -13.83 -7.96 -19.36
C GLU A 210 -13.03 -6.79 -19.94
N ASN A 211 -13.24 -5.57 -19.46
CA ASN A 211 -12.57 -4.36 -19.96
C ASN A 211 -11.14 -4.18 -19.41
N VAL A 212 -10.64 -5.09 -18.59
CA VAL A 212 -9.23 -5.12 -18.23
C VAL A 212 -8.47 -5.98 -19.24
N HIS A 213 -7.54 -5.36 -19.98
CA HIS A 213 -6.71 -6.08 -20.95
C HIS A 213 -5.33 -6.43 -20.37
N SER A 214 -4.89 -5.73 -19.36
CA SER A 214 -3.60 -5.90 -18.71
C SER A 214 -3.67 -5.58 -17.22
N ILE A 215 -2.89 -6.29 -16.42
CA ILE A 215 -2.65 -6.01 -15.00
C ILE A 215 -1.15 -5.88 -14.84
N SER A 216 -0.68 -4.78 -14.27
CA SER A 216 0.73 -4.59 -13.91
C SER A 216 0.88 -4.40 -12.41
N ILE A 217 1.96 -4.93 -11.85
CA ILE A 217 2.27 -4.79 -10.43
C ILE A 217 3.75 -4.46 -10.21
N ASP A 218 4.02 -3.38 -9.47
CA ASP A 218 5.38 -3.03 -9.07
C ASP A 218 5.73 -3.77 -7.78
N THR A 219 6.91 -4.38 -7.71
CA THR A 219 7.36 -5.06 -6.50
C THR A 219 8.88 -5.00 -6.33
N ASN A 220 9.32 -4.96 -5.09
CA ASN A 220 10.71 -5.16 -4.73
C ASN A 220 11.13 -6.65 -4.74
N GLY A 221 10.19 -7.57 -4.93
CA GLY A 221 10.39 -9.00 -5.06
C GLY A 221 10.73 -9.76 -3.79
N THR A 222 10.99 -9.09 -2.65
CA THR A 222 11.49 -9.73 -1.42
C THR A 222 10.51 -10.69 -0.76
N LEU A 223 9.23 -10.53 -1.02
CA LEU A 223 8.16 -11.37 -0.46
C LEU A 223 7.74 -12.50 -1.41
N LEU A 224 8.30 -12.52 -2.61
CA LEU A 224 7.98 -13.54 -3.61
C LEU A 224 8.80 -14.82 -3.41
N ASN A 225 8.16 -15.94 -3.71
CA ASN A 225 8.77 -17.26 -3.80
C ASN A 225 8.19 -18.02 -5.00
N LYS A 226 8.76 -19.16 -5.33
CA LYS A 226 8.32 -19.97 -6.49
C LYS A 226 6.84 -20.33 -6.43
N LYS A 227 6.30 -20.67 -5.26
CA LYS A 227 4.89 -21.02 -5.09
C LYS A 227 3.96 -19.83 -5.41
N ILE A 228 4.30 -18.65 -4.91
CA ILE A 228 3.56 -17.41 -5.23
C ILE A 228 3.64 -17.11 -6.74
N ILE A 229 4.83 -17.22 -7.33
CA ILE A 229 5.01 -17.03 -8.79
C ILE A 229 4.16 -18.01 -9.57
N ASP A 230 4.12 -19.30 -9.21
CA ASP A 230 3.29 -20.32 -9.88
C ASP A 230 1.79 -20.00 -9.78
N ASN A 231 1.34 -19.46 -8.66
CA ASN A 231 -0.05 -19.02 -8.49
C ASN A 231 -0.36 -17.78 -9.35
N LEU A 232 0.51 -16.77 -9.31
CA LEU A 232 0.33 -15.54 -10.07
C LEU A 232 0.39 -15.76 -11.57
N ALA A 233 1.23 -16.67 -12.05
CA ALA A 233 1.39 -16.99 -13.48
C ALA A 233 0.13 -17.63 -14.12
N LYS A 234 -0.85 -18.05 -13.32
CA LYS A 234 -2.17 -18.49 -13.80
C LYS A 234 -2.97 -17.32 -14.40
N ASN A 235 -2.70 -16.10 -13.98
CA ASN A 235 -3.36 -14.88 -14.48
C ASN A 235 -2.69 -14.44 -15.78
N LYS A 236 -3.43 -14.58 -16.89
CA LYS A 236 -2.89 -14.37 -18.27
C LYS A 236 -2.69 -12.89 -18.61
N LYS A 237 -3.40 -11.98 -17.93
CA LYS A 237 -3.30 -10.53 -18.14
C LYS A 237 -2.20 -9.91 -17.28
N LEU A 238 -1.68 -10.64 -16.27
CA LEU A 238 -0.70 -10.13 -15.32
C LEU A 238 0.71 -10.10 -15.90
N HIS A 239 1.41 -8.99 -15.65
CA HIS A 239 2.87 -8.90 -15.71
C HIS A 239 3.42 -8.19 -14.47
N ILE A 240 4.67 -8.47 -14.14
CA ILE A 240 5.32 -7.96 -12.92
C ILE A 240 6.47 -7.05 -13.30
N ASN A 241 6.55 -5.91 -12.63
CA ASN A 241 7.67 -4.97 -12.70
C ASN A 241 8.54 -5.17 -11.45
N PHE A 242 9.72 -5.75 -11.62
CA PHE A 242 10.67 -5.99 -10.54
C PHE A 242 11.64 -4.83 -10.38
N SER A 243 11.70 -4.25 -9.18
CA SER A 243 12.73 -3.30 -8.83
C SER A 243 14.06 -4.03 -8.58
N LEU A 244 15.09 -3.70 -9.36
CA LEU A 244 16.43 -4.27 -9.20
C LEU A 244 17.47 -3.22 -9.62
N ASP A 245 18.19 -2.63 -8.66
CA ASP A 245 19.00 -1.44 -8.86
C ASP A 245 20.51 -1.70 -8.85
N SER A 246 20.96 -2.87 -8.38
CA SER A 246 22.33 -3.32 -8.36
C SER A 246 22.41 -4.84 -8.18
N LEU A 247 23.40 -5.48 -8.75
CA LEU A 247 23.73 -6.90 -8.53
C LEU A 247 24.80 -7.11 -7.46
N ASP A 248 25.53 -6.05 -7.07
CA ASP A 248 26.45 -6.10 -5.94
C ASP A 248 25.69 -6.17 -4.62
N LYS A 249 25.99 -7.17 -3.80
CA LYS A 249 25.26 -7.43 -2.54
C LYS A 249 25.32 -6.25 -1.55
N LYS A 250 26.45 -5.56 -1.46
CA LYS A 250 26.63 -4.45 -0.51
C LYS A 250 25.88 -3.22 -1.00
N LYS A 251 26.03 -2.90 -2.29
CA LYS A 251 25.39 -1.77 -2.93
C LYS A 251 23.86 -1.95 -2.99
N ALA A 252 23.39 -3.14 -3.35
CA ALA A 252 21.96 -3.47 -3.34
C ALA A 252 21.30 -3.26 -1.97
N ARG A 253 21.96 -3.69 -0.88
CA ARG A 253 21.50 -3.43 0.51
C ARG A 253 21.52 -1.95 0.86
N LEU A 254 22.55 -1.21 0.44
CA LEU A 254 22.63 0.23 0.64
C LEU A 254 21.45 0.94 -0.05
N ILE A 255 21.20 0.61 -1.32
CA ILE A 255 20.13 1.21 -2.12
C ILE A 255 18.76 0.84 -1.57
N ALA A 256 18.54 -0.42 -1.22
CA ALA A 256 17.29 -0.90 -0.60
C ALA A 256 17.07 -0.39 0.84
N GLY A 257 18.10 0.20 1.46
CA GLY A 257 18.05 0.76 2.81
C GLY A 257 17.87 -0.28 3.92
N THR A 258 18.09 -1.57 3.67
CA THR A 258 17.94 -2.63 4.66
C THR A 258 19.01 -3.73 4.53
N LYS A 259 19.51 -4.19 5.67
CA LYS A 259 20.49 -5.29 5.74
C LYS A 259 19.90 -6.64 5.28
N GLY A 260 18.59 -6.81 5.38
CA GLY A 260 17.89 -8.04 5.02
C GLY A 260 17.67 -8.23 3.52
N TYR A 261 18.00 -7.26 2.67
CA TYR A 261 17.83 -7.39 1.23
C TYR A 261 18.84 -8.41 0.64
N ASP A 262 18.32 -9.45 -0.01
CA ASP A 262 19.13 -10.48 -0.68
C ASP A 262 18.93 -10.44 -2.19
N VAL A 263 19.87 -9.80 -2.88
CA VAL A 263 19.84 -9.65 -4.34
C VAL A 263 19.91 -11.00 -5.08
N ASN A 264 20.53 -12.03 -4.48
CA ASN A 264 20.57 -13.35 -5.13
C ASN A 264 19.19 -13.98 -5.16
N GLN A 265 18.43 -13.88 -4.07
CA GLN A 265 17.03 -14.32 -4.05
C GLN A 265 16.22 -13.59 -5.13
N ILE A 266 16.39 -12.26 -5.27
CA ILE A 266 15.67 -11.48 -6.28
C ILE A 266 16.05 -11.94 -7.70
N LYS A 267 17.33 -12.17 -7.98
CA LYS A 267 17.80 -12.72 -9.28
C LYS A 267 17.16 -14.07 -9.60
N GLU A 268 17.11 -14.98 -8.62
CA GLU A 268 16.46 -16.30 -8.79
C GLU A 268 14.97 -16.16 -9.08
N ILE A 269 14.27 -15.27 -8.36
CA ILE A 269 12.83 -15.02 -8.55
C ILE A 269 12.57 -14.40 -9.92
N ILE A 270 13.36 -13.42 -10.36
CA ILE A 270 13.25 -12.81 -11.69
C ILE A 270 13.47 -13.88 -12.78
N SER A 271 14.52 -14.70 -12.66
CA SER A 271 14.80 -15.78 -13.60
C SER A 271 13.64 -16.75 -13.68
N TYR A 272 13.14 -17.21 -12.53
CA TYR A 272 12.00 -18.13 -12.47
C TYR A 272 10.71 -17.51 -13.04
N ALA A 273 10.40 -16.28 -12.67
CA ALA A 273 9.23 -15.56 -13.15
C ALA A 273 9.27 -15.36 -14.66
N SER A 274 10.44 -15.02 -15.24
CA SER A 274 10.58 -14.80 -16.67
C SER A 274 10.17 -16.03 -17.50
N GLU A 275 10.43 -17.24 -16.99
CA GLU A 275 10.04 -18.48 -17.65
C GLU A 275 8.55 -18.84 -17.45
N LYS A 276 7.96 -18.44 -16.30
CA LYS A 276 6.60 -18.85 -15.90
C LYS A 276 5.51 -17.95 -16.45
N PHE A 277 5.73 -16.63 -16.48
CA PHE A 277 4.71 -15.71 -16.92
C PHE A 277 4.49 -15.77 -18.45
N ARG A 278 3.22 -15.75 -18.87
CA ARG A 278 2.85 -15.66 -20.28
C ARG A 278 3.28 -14.33 -20.87
N ARG A 279 3.01 -13.23 -20.17
CA ARG A 279 3.47 -11.90 -20.52
C ARG A 279 4.92 -11.70 -20.11
N GLU A 280 5.63 -10.85 -20.82
CA GLU A 280 6.98 -10.46 -20.45
C GLU A 280 6.96 -9.68 -19.14
N ILE A 281 7.82 -10.08 -18.23
CA ILE A 281 8.07 -9.30 -17.00
C ILE A 281 9.01 -8.14 -17.31
N ILE A 282 8.98 -7.10 -16.47
CA ILE A 282 9.85 -5.94 -16.59
C ILE A 282 10.83 -5.95 -15.41
N VAL A 283 12.11 -5.76 -15.70
CA VAL A 283 13.11 -5.38 -14.70
C VAL A 283 13.27 -3.86 -14.78
N ALA A 284 12.97 -3.16 -13.70
CA ALA A 284 12.78 -1.71 -13.66
C ALA A 284 13.73 -1.02 -12.66
N PRO A 285 15.05 -0.95 -12.96
CA PRO A 285 15.97 -0.21 -12.10
C PRO A 285 15.70 1.30 -12.15
N VAL A 286 15.84 1.95 -11.01
CA VAL A 286 15.90 3.42 -10.93
C VAL A 286 17.35 3.84 -11.06
N PHE A 287 17.68 4.50 -12.17
CA PHE A 287 19.00 5.04 -12.42
C PHE A 287 19.25 6.28 -11.57
N VAL A 288 20.23 6.22 -10.69
CA VAL A 288 20.76 7.33 -9.89
C VAL A 288 22.25 7.44 -10.18
N GLU A 289 22.66 8.45 -10.98
CA GLU A 289 23.98 8.52 -11.58
C GLU A 289 25.14 8.26 -10.60
N GLU A 290 25.05 8.87 -9.40
CA GLU A 290 26.11 8.78 -8.39
C GLU A 290 26.08 7.46 -7.58
N LEU A 291 25.01 6.66 -7.72
CA LEU A 291 24.83 5.45 -6.92
C LEU A 291 25.04 4.16 -7.73
N ASN A 292 24.43 4.04 -8.92
CA ASN A 292 24.34 2.76 -9.61
C ASN A 292 24.58 2.80 -11.13
N LYS A 293 25.27 3.83 -11.64
CA LYS A 293 25.53 3.97 -13.08
C LYS A 293 26.20 2.71 -13.67
N GLU A 294 27.21 2.19 -12.98
CA GLU A 294 27.98 1.00 -13.43
C GLU A 294 27.14 -0.27 -13.30
N ASP A 295 26.29 -0.36 -12.27
CA ASP A 295 25.45 -1.52 -12.02
C ASP A 295 24.39 -1.74 -13.11
N ILE A 296 23.98 -0.69 -13.82
CA ILE A 296 23.01 -0.82 -14.93
C ILE A 296 23.56 -1.72 -16.04
N GLU A 297 24.85 -1.65 -16.34
CA GLU A 297 25.46 -2.54 -17.34
C GLU A 297 25.45 -4.01 -16.88
N ASP A 298 25.73 -4.27 -15.61
CA ASP A 298 25.63 -5.61 -15.03
C ASP A 298 24.19 -6.15 -15.09
N ILE A 299 23.20 -5.29 -14.82
CA ILE A 299 21.77 -5.65 -14.93
C ILE A 299 21.40 -5.97 -16.39
N ILE A 300 21.91 -5.21 -17.37
CA ILE A 300 21.71 -5.50 -18.80
C ILE A 300 22.26 -6.89 -19.13
N ILE A 301 23.50 -7.19 -18.71
CA ILE A 301 24.14 -8.50 -18.94
C ILE A 301 23.33 -9.61 -18.28
N PHE A 302 22.90 -9.42 -17.04
CA PHE A 302 22.05 -10.38 -16.34
C PHE A 302 20.74 -10.65 -17.09
N VAL A 303 20.00 -9.61 -17.48
CA VAL A 303 18.72 -9.75 -18.19
C VAL A 303 18.91 -10.48 -19.52
N LYS A 304 19.98 -10.17 -20.25
CA LYS A 304 20.33 -10.85 -21.52
C LYS A 304 20.73 -12.32 -21.35
N SER A 305 21.26 -12.69 -20.18
CA SER A 305 21.66 -14.08 -19.88
C SER A 305 20.46 -14.99 -19.57
N LEU A 306 19.27 -14.43 -19.32
CA LEU A 306 18.09 -15.20 -18.96
C LEU A 306 17.51 -15.93 -20.18
N LYS A 307 17.03 -17.15 -19.98
CA LYS A 307 16.48 -18.00 -21.04
C LYS A 307 15.29 -17.36 -21.78
N LYS A 308 14.42 -16.68 -21.05
CA LYS A 308 13.40 -15.78 -21.61
C LYS A 308 13.70 -14.39 -21.10
N GLN A 309 14.19 -13.55 -22.01
CA GLN A 309 14.69 -12.22 -21.67
C GLN A 309 13.54 -11.31 -21.25
N PRO A 310 13.56 -10.74 -20.02
CA PRO A 310 12.65 -9.67 -19.59
C PRO A 310 12.82 -8.38 -20.39
N ILE A 311 11.80 -7.54 -20.38
CA ILE A 311 11.94 -6.14 -20.77
C ILE A 311 12.77 -5.42 -19.71
N LEU A 312 13.67 -4.54 -20.12
CA LEU A 312 14.42 -3.69 -19.21
C LEU A 312 13.88 -2.26 -19.29
N GLY A 313 13.21 -1.83 -18.23
CA GLY A 313 12.56 -0.53 -18.10
C GLY A 313 13.32 0.41 -17.18
N ILE A 314 14.50 0.90 -17.60
CA ILE A 314 15.34 1.80 -16.78
C ILE A 314 14.61 3.14 -16.58
N GLN A 315 14.47 3.55 -15.32
CA GLN A 315 13.79 4.79 -14.94
C GLN A 315 14.82 5.85 -14.51
N ASN A 316 14.69 7.07 -15.04
CA ASN A 316 15.51 8.19 -14.55
C ASN A 316 15.05 8.60 -13.14
N PHE A 317 16.00 8.77 -12.22
CA PHE A 317 15.71 9.31 -10.90
C PHE A 317 15.17 10.74 -11.00
N LEU A 318 14.03 10.98 -10.35
CA LEU A 318 13.41 12.30 -10.25
C LEU A 318 13.32 12.74 -8.80
N ARG A 319 13.57 14.03 -8.57
CA ARG A 319 13.43 14.63 -7.25
C ARG A 319 11.97 14.96 -6.96
N TYR A 320 11.49 14.50 -5.82
CA TYR A 320 10.15 14.81 -5.34
C TYR A 320 10.20 15.52 -3.99
N LYS A 321 9.28 16.47 -3.77
CA LYS A 321 9.21 17.24 -2.52
C LYS A 321 9.08 16.35 -1.28
N THR A 322 8.38 15.24 -1.40
CA THR A 322 8.11 14.28 -0.31
C THR A 322 9.02 13.05 -0.36
N GLY A 323 9.92 12.96 -1.35
CA GLY A 323 10.79 11.83 -1.57
C GLY A 323 12.11 11.91 -0.81
N ARG A 324 12.82 10.80 -0.76
CA ARG A 324 14.24 10.75 -0.43
C ARG A 324 15.01 11.14 -1.69
N ASN A 325 15.89 12.13 -1.57
CA ASN A 325 16.57 12.73 -2.70
C ASN A 325 18.08 12.58 -2.55
N PRO A 326 18.68 11.40 -2.82
CA PRO A 326 20.10 11.11 -2.64
C PRO A 326 21.00 11.80 -3.69
N SER A 327 20.41 12.31 -4.77
CA SER A 327 21.09 12.90 -5.92
C SER A 327 20.38 14.16 -6.39
N LYS A 328 21.06 14.95 -7.21
CA LYS A 328 20.44 16.03 -7.98
C LYS A 328 19.64 15.50 -9.17
N GLY A 329 19.96 14.27 -9.62
CA GLY A 329 19.44 13.68 -10.83
C GLY A 329 20.04 14.28 -12.09
N ILE A 330 19.72 13.71 -13.25
CA ILE A 330 20.13 14.22 -14.56
C ILE A 330 18.92 14.59 -15.41
N SER A 331 19.13 15.45 -16.41
CA SER A 331 18.08 15.78 -17.36
C SER A 331 17.68 14.58 -18.19
N PHE A 332 16.42 14.55 -18.68
CA PHE A 332 15.96 13.48 -19.58
C PHE A 332 16.76 13.41 -20.88
N GLU A 333 17.25 14.54 -21.37
CA GLU A 333 18.10 14.58 -22.56
C GLU A 333 19.40 13.79 -22.36
N LYS A 334 20.14 14.07 -21.26
CA LYS A 334 21.34 13.31 -20.91
C LYS A 334 21.04 11.83 -20.65
N PHE A 335 19.96 11.56 -19.97
CA PHE A 335 19.53 10.20 -19.68
C PHE A 335 19.25 9.41 -20.96
N TYR A 336 18.48 9.96 -21.90
CA TYR A 336 18.16 9.27 -23.15
C TYR A 336 19.36 9.13 -24.07
N ALA A 337 20.28 10.12 -24.11
CA ALA A 337 21.54 10.00 -24.85
C ALA A 337 22.40 8.83 -24.31
N TRP A 338 22.49 8.72 -23.00
CA TRP A 338 23.20 7.59 -22.35
C TRP A 338 22.50 6.24 -22.61
N LEU A 339 21.19 6.17 -22.59
CA LEU A 339 20.47 4.94 -22.97
C LEU A 339 20.74 4.54 -24.43
N GLU A 340 20.85 5.51 -25.36
CA GLU A 340 21.20 5.22 -26.77
C GLU A 340 22.59 4.60 -26.92
N GLU A 341 23.56 5.06 -26.14
CA GLU A 341 24.90 4.47 -26.11
C GLU A 341 24.83 3.00 -25.63
N LEU A 342 24.07 2.73 -24.56
CA LEU A 342 23.90 1.38 -24.06
C LEU A 342 23.11 0.49 -25.04
N GLU A 343 22.07 1.00 -25.70
CA GLU A 343 21.34 0.27 -26.75
C GLU A 343 22.29 -0.22 -27.85
N LYS A 344 23.17 0.66 -28.34
CA LYS A 344 24.17 0.32 -29.37
C LYS A 344 25.20 -0.68 -28.84
N LYS A 345 25.74 -0.46 -27.62
CA LYS A 345 26.75 -1.32 -26.99
C LYS A 345 26.25 -2.74 -26.74
N TYR A 346 25.03 -2.88 -26.29
CA TYR A 346 24.46 -4.17 -25.86
C TYR A 346 23.47 -4.78 -26.84
N ASN A 347 23.13 -4.10 -27.94
CA ASN A 347 22.10 -4.52 -28.89
C ASN A 347 20.79 -4.93 -28.16
N ILE A 348 20.25 -4.03 -27.36
CA ILE A 348 19.01 -4.21 -26.58
C ILE A 348 18.19 -2.92 -26.62
N LYS A 349 16.86 -3.01 -26.63
CA LYS A 349 15.97 -1.85 -26.56
C LYS A 349 15.81 -1.40 -25.10
N LEU A 350 16.17 -0.15 -24.79
CA LEU A 350 16.07 0.46 -23.46
C LEU A 350 15.17 1.69 -23.43
N LYS A 351 15.04 2.40 -24.55
CA LYS A 351 14.14 3.57 -24.66
C LYS A 351 12.72 3.10 -24.91
N LEU A 352 11.96 2.99 -23.81
CA LEU A 352 10.53 2.66 -23.83
C LEU A 352 9.71 3.96 -23.85
N ASN A 353 8.75 4.06 -24.73
CA ASN A 353 7.88 5.22 -24.90
C ASN A 353 6.42 4.88 -24.59
N LYS A 354 5.52 5.88 -24.68
CA LYS A 354 4.08 5.71 -24.42
C LYS A 354 3.41 4.76 -25.38
N GLU A 355 3.86 4.72 -26.62
CA GLU A 355 3.37 3.83 -27.66
C GLU A 355 3.70 2.37 -27.32
N PHE A 356 4.89 2.11 -26.76
CA PHE A 356 5.27 0.77 -26.29
C PHE A 356 4.28 0.22 -25.25
N PHE A 357 3.83 1.08 -24.32
CA PHE A 357 2.85 0.72 -23.29
C PHE A 357 1.40 0.93 -23.72
N ASN A 358 1.15 1.33 -24.97
CA ASN A 358 -0.19 1.61 -25.51
C ASN A 358 -1.02 2.54 -24.60
N VAL A 359 -0.39 3.54 -24.01
CA VAL A 359 -1.06 4.51 -23.12
C VAL A 359 -1.87 5.49 -23.97
N ARG A 360 -3.18 5.49 -23.78
CA ARG A 360 -4.15 6.33 -24.50
C ARG A 360 -4.88 7.27 -23.56
N LYS A 361 -5.39 8.38 -24.09
CA LYS A 361 -6.36 9.22 -23.37
C LYS A 361 -7.72 8.51 -23.38
N THR A 362 -8.42 8.59 -22.28
CA THR A 362 -9.75 8.02 -22.08
C THR A 362 -10.73 9.09 -21.54
N LYS A 363 -11.97 8.68 -21.31
CA LYS A 363 -13.04 9.54 -20.82
C LYS A 363 -12.65 10.32 -19.56
N LEU A 364 -12.96 11.60 -19.52
CA LEU A 364 -12.69 12.47 -18.37
C LEU A 364 -13.66 12.18 -17.23
N LEU A 365 -13.12 11.83 -16.06
CA LEU A 365 -13.95 11.71 -14.85
C LEU A 365 -14.38 13.12 -14.37
N PRO A 366 -15.68 13.37 -14.18
CA PRO A 366 -16.18 14.66 -13.69
C PRO A 366 -15.54 15.04 -12.36
N LYS A 367 -15.20 16.32 -12.22
CA LYS A 367 -14.71 16.91 -10.98
C LYS A 367 -15.86 17.59 -10.25
N PRO A 368 -16.19 17.22 -9.00
CA PRO A 368 -17.24 17.88 -8.24
C PRO A 368 -16.82 19.24 -7.69
N PHE A 369 -15.51 19.52 -7.62
CA PHE A 369 -14.95 20.78 -7.10
C PHE A 369 -13.93 21.35 -8.05
N GLN A 370 -13.77 22.67 -7.99
CA GLN A 370 -12.74 23.42 -8.72
C GLN A 370 -11.78 24.10 -7.73
N GLU A 371 -10.55 24.37 -8.20
CA GLU A 371 -9.58 25.18 -7.45
C GLU A 371 -10.20 26.54 -7.11
N GLU A 372 -9.91 27.08 -5.91
CA GLU A 372 -10.46 28.28 -5.30
C GLU A 372 -11.89 28.16 -4.73
N GLU A 373 -12.63 27.10 -5.01
CA GLU A 373 -13.96 26.87 -4.48
C GLU A 373 -13.95 26.63 -2.96
N VAL A 374 -14.94 27.17 -2.26
CA VAL A 374 -15.16 26.95 -0.82
C VAL A 374 -16.29 25.94 -0.64
N ILE A 375 -15.97 24.82 -0.01
CA ILE A 375 -16.93 23.74 0.23
C ILE A 375 -17.03 23.39 1.72
N THR A 376 -18.09 22.67 2.07
CA THR A 376 -18.22 22.03 3.38
C THR A 376 -17.99 20.53 3.25
N ALA A 377 -17.06 19.99 4.04
CA ALA A 377 -16.70 18.57 4.02
C ALA A 377 -16.63 17.97 5.43
N ALA A 378 -16.88 16.67 5.57
CA ALA A 378 -16.80 15.95 6.83
C ALA A 378 -15.38 15.38 7.04
N LEU A 379 -14.74 15.69 8.17
CA LEU A 379 -13.45 15.05 8.55
C LEU A 379 -13.68 13.59 8.91
N LYS A 380 -12.86 12.68 8.36
CA LYS A 380 -13.03 11.23 8.54
C LYS A 380 -11.86 10.57 9.28
N CYS A 381 -10.62 10.86 8.91
CA CYS A 381 -9.43 10.24 9.52
C CYS A 381 -8.17 11.11 9.35
N PRO A 382 -7.05 10.76 10.02
CA PRO A 382 -5.74 11.35 9.70
C PRO A 382 -5.37 11.11 8.24
N ASP A 383 -4.64 12.02 7.62
CA ASP A 383 -3.98 11.81 6.33
C ASP A 383 -2.54 11.28 6.51
N ARG A 384 -1.84 10.99 5.43
CA ARG A 384 -0.45 10.46 5.42
C ARG A 384 0.54 11.33 6.20
N PHE A 385 0.39 12.64 6.17
CA PHE A 385 1.35 13.56 6.76
C PHE A 385 0.83 14.16 8.06
N PRO A 386 1.73 14.48 9.03
CA PRO A 386 1.33 15.20 10.23
C PRO A 386 0.58 16.50 9.90
N ASN A 387 -0.36 16.87 10.76
CA ASN A 387 -1.19 18.07 10.60
C ASN A 387 -2.04 18.10 9.30
N THR A 388 -2.34 16.94 8.75
CA THR A 388 -3.27 16.79 7.64
C THR A 388 -4.37 15.78 7.99
N SER A 389 -5.56 15.99 7.45
CA SER A 389 -6.71 15.10 7.63
C SER A 389 -7.37 14.80 6.30
N ILE A 390 -8.01 13.65 6.20
CA ILE A 390 -8.92 13.32 5.11
C ILE A 390 -10.30 13.87 5.46
N ALA A 391 -10.84 14.69 4.57
CA ALA A 391 -12.24 15.09 4.56
C ALA A 391 -12.96 14.49 3.37
N VAL A 392 -14.28 14.37 3.48
CA VAL A 392 -15.14 13.78 2.44
C VAL A 392 -16.28 14.71 2.10
N ALA A 393 -16.49 14.92 0.80
CA ALA A 393 -17.65 15.60 0.22
C ALA A 393 -17.90 15.06 -1.20
N GLN A 394 -19.16 14.98 -1.62
CA GLN A 394 -19.59 14.57 -2.98
C GLN A 394 -18.80 13.37 -3.53
N GLU A 395 -18.71 12.30 -2.73
CA GLU A 395 -18.02 11.05 -3.08
C GLU A 395 -16.53 11.22 -3.47
N ARG A 396 -15.85 12.19 -2.89
CA ARG A 396 -14.41 12.42 -3.08
C ARG A 396 -13.71 12.65 -1.75
N ASN A 397 -12.49 12.13 -1.68
CA ASN A 397 -11.54 12.46 -0.62
C ASN A 397 -10.86 13.79 -0.89
N ILE A 398 -10.56 14.52 0.17
CA ILE A 398 -9.85 15.80 0.12
C ILE A 398 -8.79 15.79 1.23
N SER A 399 -7.52 15.96 0.86
CA SER A 399 -6.43 16.17 1.83
C SER A 399 -6.51 17.60 2.38
N VAL A 400 -6.83 17.75 3.66
CA VAL A 400 -6.97 19.06 4.31
C VAL A 400 -5.67 19.42 5.03
N LEU A 401 -4.94 20.39 4.45
CA LEU A 401 -3.66 20.84 5.00
C LEU A 401 -3.86 21.78 6.20
N GLY A 402 -2.97 21.66 7.19
CA GLY A 402 -3.02 22.46 8.41
C GLY A 402 -4.18 22.08 9.36
N CYS A 403 -4.73 20.87 9.18
CA CYS A 403 -5.86 20.37 9.96
C CYS A 403 -5.48 19.04 10.64
N PRO A 404 -4.92 19.04 11.87
CA PRO A 404 -4.64 17.81 12.58
C PRO A 404 -5.95 17.11 12.96
N PHE A 405 -6.03 15.81 12.71
CA PHE A 405 -7.19 15.01 13.08
C PHE A 405 -7.27 14.82 14.60
N LYS A 406 -8.47 15.03 15.15
CA LYS A 406 -8.78 14.76 16.57
C LYS A 406 -9.96 13.83 16.63
N SER A 407 -9.79 12.63 17.19
CA SER A 407 -10.80 11.57 17.26
C SER A 407 -12.10 12.00 17.96
N GLU A 408 -12.01 12.89 18.94
CA GLU A 408 -13.17 13.45 19.66
C GLU A 408 -14.07 14.33 18.77
N LYS A 409 -13.64 14.64 17.57
CA LYS A 409 -14.33 15.50 16.60
C LYS A 409 -14.74 14.73 15.34
N ASN A 410 -14.92 13.40 15.44
CA ASN A 410 -15.45 12.60 14.34
C ASN A 410 -16.73 13.22 13.81
N GLU A 411 -16.88 13.28 12.48
CA GLU A 411 -18.00 13.89 11.75
C GLU A 411 -18.07 15.43 11.81
N LYS A 412 -17.06 16.10 12.31
CA LYS A 412 -17.06 17.56 12.26
C LYS A 412 -17.03 18.03 10.79
N LYS A 413 -18.09 18.72 10.38
CA LYS A 413 -18.10 19.44 9.10
C LYS A 413 -17.23 20.69 9.22
N VAL A 414 -16.34 20.86 8.25
CA VAL A 414 -15.40 21.99 8.16
C VAL A 414 -15.55 22.71 6.82
N LYS A 415 -15.31 24.01 6.81
CA LYS A 415 -15.22 24.79 5.57
C LYS A 415 -13.79 24.69 5.05
N ILE A 416 -13.64 24.33 3.78
CA ILE A 416 -12.37 24.09 3.11
C ILE A 416 -12.33 24.88 1.82
N LYS A 417 -11.25 25.63 1.59
CA LYS A 417 -10.94 26.21 0.29
C LYS A 417 -10.11 25.19 -0.51
N ILE A 418 -10.59 24.77 -1.67
CA ILE A 418 -9.88 23.87 -2.58
C ILE A 418 -8.66 24.58 -3.15
N ILE A 419 -7.48 23.95 -3.07
CA ILE A 419 -6.20 24.47 -3.58
C ILE A 419 -5.59 23.59 -4.65
N ARG A 420 -6.23 22.47 -4.96
CA ARG A 420 -5.85 21.51 -6.00
C ARG A 420 -7.06 20.65 -6.38
N ASP A 421 -7.27 20.47 -7.69
CA ASP A 421 -8.34 19.65 -8.25
C ASP A 421 -7.88 18.73 -9.40
N LYS A 422 -6.58 18.77 -9.73
CA LYS A 422 -6.01 18.08 -10.89
C LYS A 422 -6.18 16.56 -10.78
N HIS A 423 -6.76 15.92 -11.81
CA HIS A 423 -7.00 14.49 -11.93
C HIS A 423 -7.90 13.92 -10.82
N ASN A 424 -8.88 14.66 -10.34
CA ASN A 424 -9.68 14.28 -9.17
C ASN A 424 -8.86 13.96 -7.92
N ILE A 425 -7.64 14.51 -7.79
CA ILE A 425 -6.84 14.46 -6.56
C ILE A 425 -6.99 15.84 -5.92
N PHE A 426 -7.71 15.86 -4.80
CA PHE A 426 -8.09 17.11 -4.15
C PHE A 426 -7.24 17.42 -2.94
N ALA A 427 -6.85 18.68 -2.81
CA ALA A 427 -6.30 19.22 -1.58
C ALA A 427 -6.99 20.55 -1.24
N GLY A 428 -7.11 20.83 0.04
CA GLY A 428 -7.72 22.05 0.54
C GLY A 428 -7.04 22.58 1.78
N LYS A 429 -7.37 23.83 2.12
CA LYS A 429 -6.98 24.47 3.38
C LYS A 429 -8.21 24.75 4.22
N LEU A 430 -8.09 24.58 5.52
CA LEU A 430 -9.11 24.95 6.49
C LEU A 430 -9.31 26.48 6.45
N LEU A 431 -10.58 26.94 6.53
CA LEU A 431 -10.97 28.33 6.66
C LEU A 431 -11.34 28.68 8.11
#